data_d6eb005464e4fdcf601a2581a9033528
#
_entry.id   d6eb005464e4fdcf601a2581a9033528
#
_cell.length_a   1.000
_cell.length_b   1.000
_cell.length_c   1.000
_cell.angle_alpha   90.00
_cell.angle_beta   90.00
_cell.angle_gamma   90.00
#
_symmetry.space_group_name_H-M   'P 1'
#
loop_
_entity.id
_entity.type
_entity.pdbx_description
1 polymer ?
#
loop_
_entity_poly.entity_id
_entity_poly.type
_entity_poly.pdbx_seq_one_letter_code
_entity_poly.pdbx_strand_id
1 'polypeptide(L)'
;MGISGSTEYTPKKRTNFGTIRDQYKTLEEVQDALRESGLESSNLILGIDYTKSNTWTGKRSFNGRCLHAIDGSGRTMNPYQQAIHICANTLEPFDDDHLIPAYGFGDVTTTDKGVFPFFPEERMCNGVAEVLQRYNEITPRVNMSGPTSFAPIINKAIDIVQQTKQYHILIIIADGQVTSPNATQDAIIRASNYPLSIVTIGVGDGPWEMMEHFDDTIQGRRFDNFQFVNFHEVMSRRNVENYEAEFAVAALQEIPDQYQCIKELNML
;
A
#
# COMPACT_ATOMS: atom_id res chain seq x y z
N MET A 1 -25.34 11.66 -40.24
CA MET A 1 -23.86 11.67 -40.19
C MET A 1 -23.48 12.37 -38.88
N GLY A 2 -23.23 11.60 -37.88
CA GLY A 2 -22.78 12.09 -36.56
C GLY A 2 -21.29 11.79 -36.41
N ILE A 3 -20.51 12.84 -36.27
CA ILE A 3 -19.06 12.75 -36.03
C ILE A 3 -18.88 12.54 -34.56
N SER A 4 -18.47 11.33 -34.17
CA SER A 4 -17.98 11.01 -32.84
C SER A 4 -16.60 11.67 -32.69
N GLY A 5 -16.52 12.74 -31.91
CA GLY A 5 -15.24 13.34 -31.53
C GLY A 5 -14.63 12.56 -30.39
N SER A 6 -13.68 11.70 -30.67
CA SER A 6 -12.75 11.21 -29.71
C SER A 6 -11.89 12.38 -29.25
N THR A 7 -12.03 12.82 -28.00
CA THR A 7 -11.10 13.74 -27.35
C THR A 7 -9.80 12.97 -27.11
N GLU A 8 -8.81 13.19 -27.97
CA GLU A 8 -7.44 12.76 -27.71
C GLU A 8 -6.95 13.44 -26.41
N TYR A 9 -6.72 12.63 -25.40
CA TYR A 9 -6.04 13.07 -24.18
C TYR A 9 -4.58 13.34 -24.53
N THR A 10 -4.21 14.59 -24.63
CA THR A 10 -2.80 15.00 -24.71
C THR A 10 -2.28 15.23 -23.29
N PRO A 11 -1.34 14.41 -22.80
CA PRO A 11 -0.76 14.60 -21.47
C PRO A 11 -0.07 15.95 -21.40
N LYS A 12 -0.58 16.85 -20.56
CA LYS A 12 0.10 18.12 -20.25
C LYS A 12 1.38 17.80 -19.51
N LYS A 13 2.55 18.18 -20.07
CA LYS A 13 3.83 18.14 -19.35
C LYS A 13 3.68 18.85 -18.02
N ARG A 14 3.72 18.10 -16.91
CA ARG A 14 3.71 18.66 -15.56
C ARG A 14 5.08 19.29 -15.29
N THR A 15 5.12 20.59 -15.03
CA THR A 15 6.33 21.31 -14.62
C THR A 15 6.51 21.34 -13.10
N ASN A 16 5.58 20.73 -12.35
CA ASN A 16 5.63 20.68 -10.89
C ASN A 16 5.12 19.31 -10.41
N PHE A 17 6.00 18.53 -9.81
CA PHE A 17 5.72 17.18 -9.25
C PHE A 17 5.13 17.30 -7.82
N GLY A 18 4.21 18.23 -7.61
CA GLY A 18 3.47 18.40 -6.34
C GLY A 18 2.40 17.33 -6.15
N THR A 19 1.65 17.45 -5.06
CA THR A 19 0.56 16.56 -4.63
C THR A 19 -0.35 16.15 -5.80
N ILE A 20 -0.54 14.85 -5.97
CA ILE A 20 -1.46 14.25 -6.93
C ILE A 20 -2.87 14.31 -6.34
N ARG A 21 -3.89 14.51 -7.16
CA ARG A 21 -5.29 14.56 -6.72
C ARG A 21 -6.05 13.36 -7.22
N ASP A 22 -7.01 12.91 -6.42
CA ASP A 22 -7.98 11.89 -6.78
C ASP A 22 -8.76 12.27 -8.06
N GLN A 23 -8.65 11.47 -9.11
CA GLN A 23 -9.19 11.81 -10.42
C GLN A 23 -10.16 10.74 -10.97
N TYR A 24 -10.00 9.48 -10.55
CA TYR A 24 -10.73 8.34 -11.10
C TYR A 24 -11.91 7.95 -10.22
N LYS A 25 -12.97 7.43 -10.84
CA LYS A 25 -14.20 7.03 -10.16
C LYS A 25 -14.48 5.54 -10.25
N THR A 26 -13.88 4.85 -11.21
CA THR A 26 -14.06 3.42 -11.42
C THR A 26 -12.72 2.71 -11.52
N LEU A 27 -12.72 1.41 -11.21
CA LEU A 27 -11.51 0.58 -11.35
C LEU A 27 -11.07 0.50 -12.83
N GLU A 28 -12.00 0.47 -13.77
CA GLU A 28 -11.70 0.46 -15.21
C GLU A 28 -10.95 1.74 -15.62
N GLU A 29 -11.41 2.91 -15.15
CA GLU A 29 -10.70 4.19 -15.40
C GLU A 29 -9.25 4.16 -14.86
N VAL A 30 -9.03 3.61 -13.67
CA VAL A 30 -7.67 3.45 -13.11
C VAL A 30 -6.84 2.49 -13.95
N GLN A 31 -7.38 1.33 -14.30
CA GLN A 31 -6.69 0.33 -15.13
C GLN A 31 -6.34 0.86 -16.52
N ASP A 32 -7.25 1.60 -17.15
CA ASP A 32 -6.98 2.23 -18.44
C ASP A 32 -5.90 3.30 -18.32
N ALA A 33 -5.93 4.13 -17.29
CA ALA A 33 -4.88 5.10 -17.02
C ALA A 33 -3.53 4.47 -16.74
N LEU A 34 -3.48 3.33 -16.05
CA LEU A 34 -2.26 2.54 -15.85
C LEU A 34 -1.68 2.07 -17.19
N ARG A 35 -2.52 1.51 -18.07
CA ARG A 35 -2.10 1.10 -19.42
C ARG A 35 -1.65 2.29 -20.27
N GLU A 36 -2.39 3.41 -20.24
CA GLU A 36 -2.05 4.64 -20.96
C GLU A 36 -0.75 5.27 -20.47
N SER A 37 -0.46 5.17 -19.15
CA SER A 37 0.82 5.60 -18.59
C SER A 37 1.98 4.69 -19.04
N GLY A 38 1.66 3.55 -19.68
CA GLY A 38 2.62 2.55 -20.14
C GLY A 38 3.11 1.63 -19.04
N LEU A 39 2.34 1.47 -17.96
CA LEU A 39 2.58 0.45 -16.95
C LEU A 39 2.16 -0.91 -17.52
N GLU A 40 3.13 -1.66 -18.02
CA GLU A 40 2.93 -3.02 -18.50
C GLU A 40 3.11 -4.04 -17.37
N SER A 41 4.02 -3.75 -16.45
CA SER A 41 4.38 -4.62 -15.33
C SER A 41 4.74 -3.80 -14.09
N SER A 42 4.30 -4.26 -12.92
CA SER A 42 4.72 -3.77 -11.62
C SER A 42 5.04 -4.94 -10.70
N ASN A 43 5.85 -4.70 -9.69
CA ASN A 43 6.14 -5.71 -8.67
C ASN A 43 5.57 -5.23 -7.33
N LEU A 44 4.94 -6.11 -6.59
CA LEU A 44 4.38 -5.82 -5.29
C LEU A 44 5.37 -6.11 -4.17
N ILE A 45 5.33 -5.29 -3.12
CA ILE A 45 5.97 -5.56 -1.84
C ILE A 45 4.91 -5.34 -0.76
N LEU A 46 4.79 -6.25 0.20
CA LEU A 46 3.84 -6.12 1.31
C LEU A 46 4.56 -5.90 2.63
N GLY A 47 4.11 -4.88 3.38
CA GLY A 47 4.51 -4.58 4.74
C GLY A 47 3.32 -4.67 5.70
N ILE A 48 3.40 -5.54 6.70
CA ILE A 48 2.33 -5.78 7.68
C ILE A 48 2.78 -5.30 9.05
N ASP A 49 1.99 -4.39 9.62
CA ASP A 49 2.23 -3.81 10.94
C ASP A 49 1.81 -4.77 12.05
N TYR A 50 2.77 -5.26 12.84
CA TYR A 50 2.55 -6.08 14.03
C TYR A 50 2.82 -5.33 15.33
N THR A 51 2.51 -4.03 15.37
CA THR A 51 2.62 -3.26 16.60
C THR A 51 1.46 -3.54 17.55
N LYS A 52 1.70 -3.32 18.84
CA LYS A 52 0.77 -3.68 19.91
C LYS A 52 -0.53 -2.87 19.89
N SER A 53 -0.54 -1.68 19.27
CA SER A 53 -1.73 -0.85 19.07
C SER A 53 -2.87 -1.62 18.39
N ASN A 54 -2.56 -2.53 17.48
CA ASN A 54 -3.52 -3.42 16.83
C ASN A 54 -4.43 -4.21 17.80
N THR A 55 -4.03 -4.37 19.05
CA THR A 55 -4.85 -5.07 20.06
C THR A 55 -6.01 -4.22 20.59
N TRP A 56 -6.03 -2.88 20.35
CA TRP A 56 -7.09 -1.98 20.82
C TRP A 56 -7.66 -1.02 19.78
N THR A 57 -6.98 -0.81 18.64
CA THR A 57 -7.43 0.08 17.56
C THR A 57 -8.55 -0.49 16.70
N GLY A 58 -9.04 -1.69 17.00
CA GLY A 58 -10.27 -2.28 16.47
C GLY A 58 -11.50 -2.07 17.33
N LYS A 59 -11.49 -1.10 18.28
CA LYS A 59 -12.56 -0.93 19.27
C LYS A 59 -13.91 -0.59 18.63
N ARG A 60 -13.93 0.25 17.59
CA ARG A 60 -15.13 0.64 16.84
C ARG A 60 -15.26 -0.15 15.55
N SER A 61 -14.20 -0.20 14.76
CA SER A 61 -14.18 -0.79 13.42
C SER A 61 -14.24 -2.31 13.40
N PHE A 62 -13.78 -2.99 14.49
CA PHE A 62 -13.73 -4.45 14.54
C PHE A 62 -14.28 -5.05 15.84
N ASN A 63 -15.34 -4.44 16.39
CA ASN A 63 -16.08 -4.90 17.58
C ASN A 63 -15.20 -5.14 18.83
N GLY A 64 -14.15 -4.33 19.04
CA GLY A 64 -13.21 -4.45 20.15
C GLY A 64 -12.24 -5.63 20.06
N ARG A 65 -12.19 -6.30 18.92
CA ARG A 65 -11.24 -7.41 18.67
C ARG A 65 -9.89 -6.86 18.21
N CYS A 66 -8.84 -7.62 18.48
CA CYS A 66 -7.54 -7.36 17.86
C CYS A 66 -7.69 -7.39 16.33
N LEU A 67 -7.11 -6.40 15.63
CA LEU A 67 -7.19 -6.31 14.17
C LEU A 67 -6.56 -7.51 13.45
N HIS A 68 -5.64 -8.21 14.12
CA HIS A 68 -5.04 -9.47 13.63
C HIS A 68 -5.77 -10.75 14.08
N ALA A 69 -6.94 -10.64 14.72
CA ALA A 69 -7.64 -11.82 15.21
C ALA A 69 -8.03 -12.76 14.04
N ILE A 70 -7.46 -13.95 14.01
CA ILE A 70 -7.77 -14.98 13.00
C ILE A 70 -9.03 -15.74 13.44
N ASP A 71 -10.01 -15.84 12.55
CA ASP A 71 -11.17 -16.72 12.74
C ASP A 71 -10.81 -18.15 12.37
N GLY A 72 -10.68 -19.02 13.38
CA GLY A 72 -10.36 -20.44 13.20
C GLY A 72 -11.41 -21.22 12.39
N SER A 73 -12.62 -20.67 12.20
CA SER A 73 -13.65 -21.29 11.33
C SER A 73 -13.46 -20.92 9.86
N GLY A 74 -12.61 -19.93 9.54
CA GLY A 74 -12.38 -19.44 8.18
C GLY A 74 -13.57 -18.68 7.55
N ARG A 75 -14.62 -18.38 8.34
CA ARG A 75 -15.83 -17.72 7.82
C ARG A 75 -15.70 -16.21 7.68
N THR A 76 -14.84 -15.60 8.47
CA THR A 76 -14.65 -14.15 8.50
C THR A 76 -13.18 -13.78 8.38
N MET A 77 -12.88 -12.88 7.48
CA MET A 77 -11.57 -12.27 7.37
C MET A 77 -11.44 -11.10 8.35
N ASN A 78 -10.27 -10.97 8.98
CA ASN A 78 -9.94 -9.78 9.72
C ASN A 78 -9.60 -8.61 8.77
N PRO A 79 -9.49 -7.34 9.24
CA PRO A 79 -9.21 -6.20 8.36
C PRO A 79 -7.92 -6.32 7.54
N TYR A 80 -6.86 -6.92 8.10
CA TYR A 80 -5.62 -7.17 7.37
C TYR A 80 -5.80 -8.18 6.25
N GLN A 81 -6.49 -9.29 6.52
CA GLN A 81 -6.78 -10.29 5.48
C GLN A 81 -7.60 -9.70 4.34
N GLN A 82 -8.60 -8.87 4.66
CA GLN A 82 -9.42 -8.20 3.65
C GLN A 82 -8.58 -7.24 2.81
N ALA A 83 -7.76 -6.39 3.44
CA ALA A 83 -6.90 -5.44 2.74
C ALA A 83 -5.88 -6.16 1.85
N ILE A 84 -5.21 -7.21 2.34
CA ILE A 84 -4.29 -8.04 1.55
C ILE A 84 -5.01 -8.61 0.32
N HIS A 85 -6.20 -9.21 0.54
CA HIS A 85 -6.96 -9.85 -0.53
C HIS A 85 -7.34 -8.88 -1.64
N ILE A 86 -7.92 -7.72 -1.28
CA ILE A 86 -8.40 -6.74 -2.25
C ILE A 86 -7.22 -6.13 -3.02
N CYS A 87 -6.20 -5.64 -2.31
CA CYS A 87 -5.09 -4.94 -2.95
C CYS A 87 -4.32 -5.84 -3.91
N ALA A 88 -4.00 -7.03 -3.44
CA ALA A 88 -3.21 -7.94 -4.24
C ALA A 88 -3.99 -8.45 -5.46
N ASN A 89 -5.27 -8.82 -5.32
CA ASN A 89 -6.10 -9.19 -6.47
C ASN A 89 -6.27 -8.05 -7.48
N THR A 90 -6.31 -6.81 -7.01
CA THR A 90 -6.47 -5.64 -7.89
C THR A 90 -5.22 -5.38 -8.71
N LEU A 91 -4.04 -5.64 -8.14
CA LEU A 91 -2.75 -5.44 -8.79
C LEU A 91 -2.23 -6.70 -9.50
N GLU A 92 -2.83 -7.88 -9.25
CA GLU A 92 -2.45 -9.14 -9.91
C GLU A 92 -2.34 -9.04 -11.45
N PRO A 93 -3.24 -8.33 -12.18
CA PRO A 93 -3.11 -8.18 -13.63
C PRO A 93 -1.86 -7.42 -14.10
N PHE A 94 -1.17 -6.74 -13.21
CA PHE A 94 0.06 -5.98 -13.46
C PHE A 94 1.31 -6.63 -12.86
N ASP A 95 1.18 -7.77 -12.19
CA ASP A 95 2.26 -8.51 -11.52
C ASP A 95 2.64 -9.74 -12.36
N ASP A 96 3.64 -9.59 -13.22
CA ASP A 96 3.99 -10.60 -14.25
C ASP A 96 4.55 -11.89 -13.65
N ASP A 97 5.30 -11.81 -12.57
CA ASP A 97 5.97 -12.99 -11.98
C ASP A 97 5.22 -13.60 -10.79
N HIS A 98 4.17 -12.92 -10.31
CA HIS A 98 3.38 -13.28 -9.14
C HIS A 98 4.20 -13.54 -7.86
N LEU A 99 5.41 -12.98 -7.79
CA LEU A 99 6.32 -13.16 -6.66
C LEU A 99 6.26 -11.94 -5.72
N ILE A 100 5.63 -12.12 -4.57
CA ILE A 100 5.35 -11.03 -3.62
C ILE A 100 6.28 -11.14 -2.40
N PRO A 101 7.31 -10.28 -2.27
CA PRO A 101 8.04 -10.11 -1.02
C PRO A 101 7.11 -9.61 0.07
N ALA A 102 6.92 -10.37 1.15
CA ALA A 102 6.06 -10.02 2.25
C ALA A 102 6.83 -10.00 3.57
N TYR A 103 6.66 -8.90 4.31
CA TYR A 103 7.37 -8.64 5.55
C TYR A 103 6.42 -8.21 6.67
N GLY A 104 6.77 -8.58 7.91
CA GLY A 104 6.19 -8.00 9.11
C GLY A 104 7.16 -7.03 9.78
N PHE A 105 6.64 -6.04 10.51
CA PHE A 105 7.43 -5.10 11.30
C PHE A 105 6.71 -4.72 12.59
N GLY A 106 7.44 -4.15 13.56
CA GLY A 106 6.87 -3.64 14.80
C GLY A 106 6.60 -4.69 15.88
N ASP A 107 7.05 -5.91 15.68
CA ASP A 107 7.01 -6.97 16.69
C ASP A 107 8.19 -6.84 17.69
N VAL A 108 8.24 -7.72 18.68
CA VAL A 108 9.28 -7.70 19.73
C VAL A 108 10.70 -7.91 19.18
N THR A 109 10.84 -8.53 18.01
CA THR A 109 12.16 -8.84 17.41
C THR A 109 12.66 -7.73 16.51
N THR A 110 11.77 -7.04 15.82
CA THR A 110 12.11 -6.00 14.83
C THR A 110 12.03 -4.59 15.40
N THR A 111 11.08 -4.35 16.31
CA THR A 111 10.81 -3.01 16.87
C THR A 111 10.64 -1.94 15.77
N ASP A 112 11.33 -0.81 15.87
CA ASP A 112 11.43 0.25 14.85
C ASP A 112 12.72 0.16 14.01
N LYS A 113 13.45 -0.97 14.08
CA LYS A 113 14.80 -1.11 13.51
C LYS A 113 14.88 -2.01 12.30
N GLY A 114 13.90 -2.89 12.10
CA GLY A 114 13.95 -3.86 11.02
C GLY A 114 12.60 -4.41 10.63
N VAL A 115 12.66 -5.38 9.73
CA VAL A 115 11.52 -6.17 9.27
C VAL A 115 11.86 -7.66 9.38
N PHE A 116 10.86 -8.52 9.49
CA PHE A 116 11.04 -9.95 9.35
C PHE A 116 10.31 -10.47 8.11
N PRO A 117 10.91 -11.35 7.31
CA PRO A 117 10.27 -11.91 6.13
C PRO A 117 9.20 -12.94 6.52
N PHE A 118 8.17 -13.08 5.70
CA PHE A 118 7.14 -14.09 5.90
C PHE A 118 7.69 -15.52 5.76
N PHE A 119 8.65 -15.72 4.87
CA PHE A 119 9.35 -16.98 4.73
C PHE A 119 10.83 -16.87 5.08
N PRO A 120 11.46 -17.94 5.58
CA PRO A 120 12.91 -17.98 5.77
C PRO A 120 13.68 -17.64 4.48
N GLU A 121 14.90 -17.12 4.64
CA GLU A 121 15.81 -16.76 3.54
C GLU A 121 15.20 -15.75 2.55
N GLU A 122 14.22 -14.97 3.04
CA GLU A 122 13.49 -13.96 2.25
C GLU A 122 12.82 -14.55 0.99
N ARG A 123 12.41 -15.82 1.00
CA ARG A 123 11.64 -16.41 -0.09
C ARG A 123 10.34 -15.62 -0.30
N MET A 124 10.10 -15.19 -1.52
CA MET A 124 8.88 -14.48 -1.90
C MET A 124 7.67 -15.42 -1.86
N CYS A 125 6.49 -14.87 -1.62
CA CYS A 125 5.24 -15.58 -1.71
C CYS A 125 4.83 -15.73 -3.18
N ASN A 126 4.29 -16.89 -3.54
CA ASN A 126 3.75 -17.14 -4.87
C ASN A 126 2.27 -16.75 -4.91
N GLY A 127 2.03 -15.47 -5.29
CA GLY A 127 0.70 -14.87 -5.35
C GLY A 127 0.04 -14.62 -4.00
N VAL A 128 -1.14 -14.02 -4.05
CA VAL A 128 -1.93 -13.57 -2.89
C VAL A 128 -2.35 -14.72 -1.99
N ALA A 129 -2.67 -15.87 -2.58
CA ALA A 129 -3.13 -17.03 -1.81
C ALA A 129 -2.05 -17.51 -0.83
N GLU A 130 -0.78 -17.53 -1.26
CA GLU A 130 0.32 -17.91 -0.38
C GLU A 130 0.63 -16.83 0.66
N VAL A 131 0.49 -15.54 0.32
CA VAL A 131 0.58 -14.44 1.30
C VAL A 131 -0.44 -14.64 2.41
N LEU A 132 -1.71 -14.85 2.09
CA LEU A 132 -2.79 -15.04 3.07
C LEU A 132 -2.60 -16.31 3.89
N GLN A 133 -2.21 -17.41 3.25
CA GLN A 133 -1.90 -18.64 3.96
C GLN A 133 -0.80 -18.40 4.97
N ARG A 134 0.30 -17.78 4.55
CA ARG A 134 1.45 -17.54 5.42
C ARG A 134 1.14 -16.54 6.52
N TYR A 135 0.37 -15.48 6.22
CA TYR A 135 -0.15 -14.56 7.23
C TYR A 135 -0.92 -15.30 8.33
N ASN A 136 -1.81 -16.21 7.96
CA ASN A 136 -2.59 -17.01 8.92
C ASN A 136 -1.72 -17.92 9.78
N GLU A 137 -0.64 -18.47 9.23
CA GLU A 137 0.28 -19.36 9.94
C GLU A 137 1.16 -18.63 10.96
N ILE A 138 1.69 -17.46 10.59
CA ILE A 138 2.67 -16.75 11.42
C ILE A 138 2.01 -15.83 12.45
N THR A 139 0.91 -15.15 12.08
CA THR A 139 0.25 -14.14 12.91
C THR A 139 -0.05 -14.60 14.34
N PRO A 140 -0.57 -15.81 14.59
CA PRO A 140 -0.79 -16.28 15.97
C PRO A 140 0.47 -16.45 16.83
N ARG A 141 1.65 -16.44 16.20
CA ARG A 141 2.95 -16.65 16.86
C ARG A 141 3.75 -15.36 16.99
N VAL A 142 3.32 -14.28 16.36
CA VAL A 142 3.99 -12.99 16.42
C VAL A 142 3.68 -12.30 17.75
N ASN A 143 4.73 -11.87 18.45
CA ASN A 143 4.62 -11.09 19.68
C ASN A 143 4.56 -9.60 19.32
N MET A 144 3.37 -9.04 19.20
CA MET A 144 3.17 -7.63 18.88
C MET A 144 3.85 -6.73 19.92
N SER A 145 4.53 -5.69 19.44
CA SER A 145 5.31 -4.78 20.30
C SER A 145 5.22 -3.33 19.78
N GLY A 146 6.33 -2.69 19.51
CA GLY A 146 6.52 -1.33 19.04
C GLY A 146 7.92 -0.84 19.39
N PRO A 147 8.22 0.41 19.11
CA PRO A 147 7.35 1.47 18.57
C PRO A 147 6.99 1.27 17.08
N THR A 148 5.97 1.99 16.59
CA THR A 148 5.55 1.95 15.18
C THR A 148 6.39 2.90 14.34
N SER A 149 7.06 2.37 13.33
CA SER A 149 7.78 3.15 12.32
C SER A 149 7.67 2.45 10.95
N PHE A 150 7.36 3.20 9.91
CA PHE A 150 7.37 2.66 8.55
C PHE A 150 8.75 2.75 7.88
N ALA A 151 9.70 3.46 8.51
CA ALA A 151 11.05 3.60 7.96
C ALA A 151 11.74 2.26 7.65
N PRO A 152 11.68 1.21 8.49
CA PRO A 152 12.32 -0.07 8.18
C PRO A 152 11.77 -0.74 6.93
N ILE A 153 10.44 -0.79 6.77
CA ILE A 153 9.81 -1.44 5.60
C ILE A 153 10.03 -0.61 4.31
N ILE A 154 9.98 0.72 4.40
CA ILE A 154 10.28 1.60 3.26
C ILE A 154 11.75 1.43 2.83
N ASN A 155 12.69 1.36 3.77
CA ASN A 155 14.10 1.11 3.47
C ASN A 155 14.31 -0.26 2.83
N LYS A 156 13.62 -1.30 3.32
CA LYS A 156 13.66 -2.64 2.72
C LYS A 156 13.14 -2.60 1.27
N ALA A 157 12.08 -1.87 1.01
CA ALA A 157 11.58 -1.69 -0.36
C ALA A 157 12.59 -0.96 -1.25
N ILE A 158 13.26 0.08 -0.74
CA ILE A 158 14.35 0.76 -1.47
C ILE A 158 15.46 -0.23 -1.83
N ASP A 159 15.88 -1.09 -0.89
CA ASP A 159 16.93 -2.10 -1.15
C ASP A 159 16.51 -3.08 -2.25
N ILE A 160 15.25 -3.51 -2.28
CA ILE A 160 14.70 -4.38 -3.33
C ILE A 160 14.74 -3.66 -4.68
N VAL A 161 14.23 -2.43 -4.75
CA VAL A 161 14.24 -1.63 -5.97
C VAL A 161 15.66 -1.38 -6.49
N GLN A 162 16.62 -1.15 -5.59
CA GLN A 162 18.03 -0.98 -5.97
C GLN A 162 18.64 -2.24 -6.58
N GLN A 163 18.19 -3.42 -6.16
CA GLN A 163 18.67 -4.70 -6.68
C GLN A 163 18.03 -5.06 -8.02
N THR A 164 16.70 -4.90 -8.12
CA THR A 164 15.92 -5.30 -9.31
C THR A 164 15.99 -4.27 -10.43
N LYS A 165 16.16 -2.99 -10.11
CA LYS A 165 16.06 -1.86 -11.05
C LYS A 165 14.71 -1.76 -11.77
N GLN A 166 13.65 -2.28 -11.13
CA GLN A 166 12.28 -2.30 -11.65
C GLN A 166 11.38 -1.40 -10.83
N TYR A 167 10.24 -1.05 -11.38
CA TYR A 167 9.18 -0.34 -10.64
C TYR A 167 8.49 -1.25 -9.64
N HIS A 168 8.31 -0.76 -8.42
CA HIS A 168 7.62 -1.48 -7.37
C HIS A 168 6.55 -0.62 -6.71
N ILE A 169 5.52 -1.29 -6.23
CA ILE A 169 4.49 -0.71 -5.36
C ILE A 169 4.62 -1.36 -3.98
N LEU A 170 4.99 -0.58 -2.99
CA LEU A 170 5.00 -1.00 -1.58
C LEU A 170 3.63 -0.74 -0.98
N ILE A 171 2.94 -1.79 -0.57
CA ILE A 171 1.69 -1.71 0.21
C ILE A 171 2.03 -1.91 1.68
N ILE A 172 1.75 -0.88 2.51
CA ILE A 172 1.87 -0.94 3.96
C ILE A 172 0.46 -1.04 4.55
N ILE A 173 0.17 -2.08 5.32
CA ILE A 173 -1.10 -2.21 6.04
C ILE A 173 -0.82 -1.99 7.52
N ALA A 174 -1.45 -0.97 8.11
CA ALA A 174 -1.17 -0.53 9.48
C ALA A 174 -2.40 0.08 10.15
N ASP A 175 -2.35 0.22 11.48
CA ASP A 175 -3.43 0.81 12.28
C ASP A 175 -3.34 2.34 12.48
N GLY A 176 -2.36 2.99 11.87
CA GLY A 176 -2.21 4.44 11.76
C GLY A 176 -1.40 5.11 12.87
N GLN A 177 -1.02 4.41 13.92
CA GLN A 177 -0.26 5.00 15.03
C GLN A 177 1.25 4.97 14.75
N VAL A 178 1.79 6.02 14.12
CA VAL A 178 3.25 6.16 13.95
C VAL A 178 3.85 6.92 15.13
N THR A 179 4.79 6.29 15.82
CA THR A 179 5.50 6.86 16.99
C THR A 179 6.80 7.55 16.61
N SER A 180 7.34 7.28 15.42
CA SER A 180 8.57 7.87 14.90
C SER A 180 8.33 8.59 13.56
N PRO A 181 7.55 9.70 13.55
CA PRO A 181 7.12 10.35 12.30
C PRO A 181 8.30 10.88 11.47
N ASN A 182 9.31 11.48 12.09
CA ASN A 182 10.45 12.03 11.36
C ASN A 182 11.23 10.95 10.58
N ALA A 183 11.48 9.79 11.21
CA ALA A 183 12.18 8.69 10.54
C ALA A 183 11.37 8.13 9.35
N THR A 184 10.04 8.05 9.49
CA THR A 184 9.13 7.65 8.41
C THR A 184 9.14 8.69 7.29
N GLN A 185 9.03 9.97 7.61
CA GLN A 185 9.08 11.06 6.63
C GLN A 185 10.40 11.06 5.85
N ASP A 186 11.54 10.93 6.53
CA ASP A 186 12.85 10.85 5.89
C ASP A 186 12.96 9.64 4.95
N ALA A 187 12.34 8.51 5.32
CA ALA A 187 12.30 7.32 4.47
C ALA A 187 11.43 7.54 3.22
N ILE A 188 10.27 8.18 3.34
CA ILE A 188 9.40 8.55 2.21
C ILE A 188 10.13 9.50 1.25
N ILE A 189 10.81 10.52 1.77
CA ILE A 189 11.61 11.46 0.96
C ILE A 189 12.73 10.70 0.22
N ARG A 190 13.44 9.79 0.91
CA ARG A 190 14.46 8.97 0.25
C ARG A 190 13.86 8.08 -0.84
N ALA A 191 12.73 7.45 -0.57
CA ALA A 191 12.03 6.56 -1.51
C ALA A 191 11.65 7.28 -2.81
N SER A 192 11.34 8.58 -2.76
CA SER A 192 11.02 9.37 -3.95
C SER A 192 12.19 9.53 -4.95
N ASN A 193 13.40 9.06 -4.60
CA ASN A 193 14.53 9.00 -5.54
C ASN A 193 14.62 7.69 -6.33
N TYR A 194 13.68 6.79 -6.13
CA TYR A 194 13.63 5.46 -6.73
C TYR A 194 12.30 5.24 -7.43
N PRO A 195 12.20 4.31 -8.39
CA PRO A 195 10.94 3.93 -9.00
C PRO A 195 10.09 3.10 -8.02
N LEU A 196 9.58 3.78 -6.99
CA LEU A 196 8.86 3.19 -5.88
C LEU A 196 7.65 4.05 -5.49
N SER A 197 6.46 3.49 -5.62
CA SER A 197 5.22 4.03 -5.06
C SER A 197 4.91 3.38 -3.72
N ILE A 198 4.35 4.13 -2.79
CA ILE A 198 3.97 3.66 -1.45
C ILE A 198 2.47 3.88 -1.28
N VAL A 199 1.73 2.82 -1.04
CA VAL A 199 0.30 2.86 -0.69
C VAL A 199 0.15 2.38 0.74
N THR A 200 -0.32 3.25 1.63
CA THR A 200 -0.58 2.90 3.02
C THR A 200 -2.07 2.71 3.24
N ILE A 201 -2.44 1.55 3.75
CA ILE A 201 -3.81 1.17 4.05
C ILE A 201 -4.01 1.20 5.56
N GLY A 202 -4.81 2.17 6.00
CA GLY A 202 -5.18 2.30 7.40
C GLY A 202 -6.31 1.35 7.77
N VAL A 203 -6.03 0.37 8.62
CA VAL A 203 -7.04 -0.56 9.17
C VAL A 203 -7.31 -0.23 10.64
N GLY A 204 -8.57 -0.25 11.07
CA GLY A 204 -8.93 0.07 12.46
C GLY A 204 -9.44 1.49 12.66
N ASP A 205 -9.21 2.03 13.86
CA ASP A 205 -9.85 3.25 14.34
C ASP A 205 -8.99 4.53 14.20
N GLY A 206 -7.76 4.41 13.72
CA GLY A 206 -6.79 5.52 13.64
C GLY A 206 -6.11 5.84 14.99
N PRO A 207 -5.61 7.05 15.18
CA PRO A 207 -5.85 8.28 14.41
C PRO A 207 -5.11 8.36 13.05
N TRP A 208 -5.60 9.18 12.11
CA TRP A 208 -5.14 9.20 10.73
C TRP A 208 -4.40 10.50 10.32
N GLU A 209 -4.42 11.53 11.16
CA GLU A 209 -3.85 12.85 10.85
C GLU A 209 -2.38 12.78 10.39
N MET A 210 -1.62 11.82 10.93
CA MET A 210 -0.24 11.62 10.51
C MET A 210 -0.13 10.98 9.13
N MET A 211 -1.07 10.09 8.77
CA MET A 211 -1.12 9.47 7.46
C MET A 211 -1.50 10.49 6.38
N GLU A 212 -2.51 11.32 6.66
CA GLU A 212 -2.92 12.45 5.82
C GLU A 212 -1.77 13.45 5.65
N HIS A 213 -1.00 13.71 6.72
CA HIS A 213 0.20 14.54 6.63
C HIS A 213 1.27 13.94 5.69
N PHE A 214 1.50 12.64 5.75
CA PHE A 214 2.46 11.97 4.86
C PHE A 214 1.99 11.98 3.41
N ASP A 215 0.72 11.88 3.17
CA ASP A 215 0.10 11.95 1.86
C ASP A 215 0.24 13.36 1.26
N ASP A 216 -0.37 14.35 1.89
CA ASP A 216 -0.62 15.66 1.31
C ASP A 216 0.53 16.69 1.49
N THR A 217 1.35 16.59 2.55
CA THR A 217 2.11 17.77 3.01
C THR A 217 3.63 17.62 3.05
N ILE A 218 4.18 16.41 2.84
CA ILE A 218 5.65 16.21 2.87
C ILE A 218 6.31 17.00 1.75
N GLN A 219 7.26 17.87 2.14
CA GLN A 219 8.11 18.59 1.20
C GLN A 219 9.45 17.88 0.99
N GLY A 220 10.12 18.18 -0.14
CA GLY A 220 11.44 17.63 -0.46
C GLY A 220 11.41 16.30 -1.19
N ARG A 221 10.22 15.75 -1.49
CA ARG A 221 10.07 14.61 -2.40
C ARG A 221 10.40 15.00 -3.85
N ARG A 222 10.99 14.12 -4.62
CA ARG A 222 11.19 14.33 -6.07
C ARG A 222 9.89 14.28 -6.85
N PHE A 223 8.96 13.44 -6.40
CA PHE A 223 7.58 13.35 -6.86
C PHE A 223 6.71 12.90 -5.68
N ASP A 224 5.41 13.04 -5.81
CA ASP A 224 4.45 12.52 -4.84
C ASP A 224 4.40 10.99 -4.96
N ASN A 225 4.96 10.31 -3.98
CA ASN A 225 5.20 8.87 -3.99
C ASN A 225 4.45 8.12 -2.89
N PHE A 226 3.54 8.80 -2.18
CA PHE A 226 2.86 8.20 -1.04
C PHE A 226 1.36 8.49 -1.10
N GLN A 227 0.54 7.45 -1.04
CA GLN A 227 -0.91 7.48 -0.98
C GLN A 227 -1.40 6.86 0.32
N PHE A 228 -2.36 7.50 0.99
CA PHE A 228 -3.05 6.94 2.15
C PHE A 228 -4.52 6.62 1.84
N VAL A 229 -4.98 5.45 2.31
CA VAL A 229 -6.39 5.05 2.22
C VAL A 229 -6.89 4.52 3.56
N ASN A 230 -7.96 5.12 4.08
CA ASN A 230 -8.67 4.62 5.24
C ASN A 230 -9.61 3.47 4.85
N PHE A 231 -9.20 2.24 5.13
CA PHE A 231 -9.96 1.03 4.79
C PHE A 231 -11.39 1.05 5.34
N HIS A 232 -11.54 1.38 6.65
CA HIS A 232 -12.85 1.36 7.28
C HIS A 232 -13.79 2.43 6.73
N GLU A 233 -13.29 3.60 6.38
CA GLU A 233 -14.08 4.67 5.78
C GLU A 233 -14.64 4.25 4.43
N VAL A 234 -13.79 3.72 3.54
CA VAL A 234 -14.22 3.26 2.21
C VAL A 234 -15.24 2.13 2.33
N MET A 235 -14.95 1.11 3.16
CA MET A 235 -15.82 -0.06 3.35
C MET A 235 -17.15 0.27 4.10
N SER A 236 -17.28 1.46 4.69
CA SER A 236 -18.47 1.91 5.39
C SER A 236 -19.35 2.88 4.58
N ARG A 237 -18.94 3.27 3.38
CA ARG A 237 -19.71 4.18 2.51
C ARG A 237 -21.06 3.54 2.17
N ARG A 238 -22.12 4.35 2.18
CA ARG A 238 -23.48 3.88 1.84
C ARG A 238 -23.67 3.92 0.33
N ASN A 239 -24.50 2.99 -0.19
CA ASN A 239 -24.88 2.89 -1.60
C ASN A 239 -23.72 2.56 -2.57
N VAL A 240 -22.74 1.80 -2.09
CA VAL A 240 -21.67 1.25 -2.93
C VAL A 240 -22.12 -0.11 -3.45
N GLU A 241 -22.09 -0.31 -4.75
CA GLU A 241 -22.45 -1.58 -5.40
C GLU A 241 -21.34 -2.63 -5.24
N ASN A 242 -20.08 -2.18 -5.27
CA ASN A 242 -18.91 -3.03 -5.15
C ASN A 242 -17.83 -2.34 -4.29
N TYR A 243 -17.75 -2.71 -3.01
CA TYR A 243 -16.79 -2.15 -2.06
C TYR A 243 -15.33 -2.47 -2.42
N GLU A 244 -15.07 -3.63 -3.03
CA GLU A 244 -13.73 -4.02 -3.44
C GLU A 244 -13.23 -3.10 -4.57
N ALA A 245 -14.09 -2.80 -5.54
CA ALA A 245 -13.76 -1.88 -6.61
C ALA A 245 -13.55 -0.45 -6.10
N GLU A 246 -14.43 0.05 -5.22
CA GLU A 246 -14.26 1.37 -4.59
C GLU A 246 -12.93 1.48 -3.83
N PHE A 247 -12.60 0.44 -3.06
CA PHE A 247 -11.35 0.42 -2.32
C PHE A 247 -10.14 0.36 -3.26
N ALA A 248 -10.24 -0.44 -4.33
CA ALA A 248 -9.20 -0.53 -5.34
C ALA A 248 -8.93 0.81 -6.03
N VAL A 249 -9.99 1.54 -6.37
CA VAL A 249 -9.88 2.91 -6.91
C VAL A 249 -9.16 3.81 -5.92
N ALA A 250 -9.63 3.87 -4.67
CA ALA A 250 -9.02 4.71 -3.64
C ALA A 250 -7.53 4.39 -3.40
N ALA A 251 -7.14 3.12 -3.49
CA ALA A 251 -5.77 2.70 -3.25
C ALA A 251 -4.82 2.96 -4.43
N LEU A 252 -5.34 2.95 -5.67
CA LEU A 252 -4.49 2.94 -6.86
C LEU A 252 -4.62 4.19 -7.73
N GLN A 253 -5.54 5.10 -7.41
CA GLN A 253 -5.85 6.24 -8.28
C GLN A 253 -4.67 7.19 -8.54
N GLU A 254 -3.67 7.24 -7.69
CA GLU A 254 -2.46 8.04 -7.90
C GLU A 254 -1.35 7.30 -8.65
N ILE A 255 -1.39 5.99 -8.69
CA ILE A 255 -0.33 5.16 -9.30
C ILE A 255 -0.05 5.53 -10.77
N PRO A 256 -1.05 5.78 -11.64
CA PRO A 256 -0.79 6.20 -13.03
C PRO A 256 0.06 7.48 -13.10
N ASP A 257 -0.29 8.49 -12.31
CA ASP A 257 0.42 9.77 -12.27
C ASP A 257 1.80 9.64 -11.63
N GLN A 258 1.94 8.85 -10.57
CA GLN A 258 3.23 8.54 -9.93
C GLN A 258 4.17 7.84 -10.90
N TYR A 259 3.67 6.83 -11.63
CA TYR A 259 4.44 6.12 -12.64
C TYR A 259 4.88 7.03 -13.79
N GLN A 260 4.00 7.93 -14.24
CA GLN A 260 4.34 8.93 -15.25
C GLN A 260 5.46 9.86 -14.76
N CYS A 261 5.41 10.33 -13.50
CA CYS A 261 6.47 11.12 -12.89
C CYS A 261 7.82 10.37 -12.86
N ILE A 262 7.81 9.08 -12.51
CA ILE A 262 8.99 8.21 -12.50
C ILE A 262 9.65 8.14 -13.88
N LYS A 263 8.84 7.99 -14.95
CA LYS A 263 9.33 7.99 -16.34
C LYS A 263 9.92 9.36 -16.73
N GLU A 264 9.22 10.45 -16.43
CA GLU A 264 9.68 11.82 -16.74
C GLU A 264 10.99 12.16 -16.00
N LEU A 265 11.20 11.60 -14.81
CA LEU A 265 12.41 11.74 -14.01
C LEU A 265 13.54 10.79 -14.44
N ASN A 266 13.32 9.92 -15.46
CA ASN A 266 14.26 8.91 -15.95
C ASN A 266 14.80 8.00 -14.84
N MET A 267 13.89 7.44 -14.03
CA MET A 267 14.25 6.53 -12.93
C MET A 267 14.19 5.05 -13.33
N LEU A 268 13.58 4.76 -14.50
CA LEU A 268 13.47 3.42 -15.11
C LEU A 268 14.48 3.26 -16.22
#